data_2c1c7916f3c21d1bd67d57f3ad5bbe0e
#
_entry.id   2c1c7916f3c21d1bd67d57f3ad5bbe0e
#
_cell.length_a   1.000
_cell.length_b   1.000
_cell.length_c   1.000
_cell.angle_alpha   90.00
_cell.angle_beta   90.00
_cell.angle_gamma   90.00
#
_symmetry.space_group_name_H-M   'P 1'
#
loop_
_entity.id
_entity.type
_entity.pdbx_description
1 polymer ?
#
loop_
_entity_poly.entity_id
_entity_poly.type
_entity_poly.pdbx_seq_one_letter_code
_entity_poly.pdbx_strand_id
1 'polypeptide(L)'
;MAQAIQAILLVAAPVVILALVKRVRVLGLIGATLLCYLVGIASANLSIPIDQGVSMQVSQVAVLLAIPLLLYCTDFVRWLKLAKSTVLSFLLACVAVMLAATLGWAIFSRYLPQEGWKLAGMFVGVYTGGTVNMNAVGYALGVREEIFVMANAADVVMGGIYLIFLMTVAQRVLLKFLPAFKSVGAVAAAETEGGAAGGGPAVGEAYAPTAPTARARWRLVGQVAIAVGVAILIVGASVGLSFLVTGGISETLVLLAITTLGIAASFIPRLRRLEGAPDFGQYLLLVFCVAIGSIADFRVLSGSPVIFGYCALVMTSAVVLHYAMAALFRIDADTVIITSVAAVFSPAFVGPIAGVLKNREIIVSGLTTGLVGYAVGNYLGLALAYLLH
;
A
#
# COMPACT_ATOMS: atom_id res chain seq x y z
N MET A 1 3.06 0.86 -33.20
CA MET A 1 4.36 0.24 -32.84
C MET A 1 4.99 0.97 -31.64
N ALA A 2 5.11 2.30 -31.63
CA ALA A 2 5.67 3.09 -30.50
C ALA A 2 4.92 2.85 -29.15
N GLN A 3 3.59 2.84 -29.17
CA GLN A 3 2.76 2.60 -27.98
C GLN A 3 2.99 1.21 -27.34
N ALA A 4 3.13 0.16 -28.18
CA ALA A 4 3.42 -1.19 -27.70
C ALA A 4 4.83 -1.28 -27.08
N ILE A 5 5.80 -0.60 -27.66
CA ILE A 5 7.18 -0.51 -27.13
C ILE A 5 7.15 0.20 -25.78
N GLN A 6 6.43 1.33 -25.66
CA GLN A 6 6.29 2.04 -24.41
C GLN A 6 5.66 1.16 -23.31
N ALA A 7 4.56 0.46 -23.62
CA ALA A 7 3.92 -0.43 -22.65
C ALA A 7 4.89 -1.54 -22.19
N ILE A 8 5.67 -2.13 -23.11
CA ILE A 8 6.70 -3.13 -22.77
C ILE A 8 7.77 -2.54 -21.89
N LEU A 9 8.25 -1.33 -22.17
CA LEU A 9 9.26 -0.64 -21.35
C LEU A 9 8.76 -0.34 -19.95
N LEU A 10 7.51 0.15 -19.81
CA LEU A 10 6.89 0.40 -18.51
C LEU A 10 6.77 -0.88 -17.68
N VAL A 11 6.41 -1.99 -18.31
CA VAL A 11 6.33 -3.30 -17.64
C VAL A 11 7.71 -3.85 -17.31
N ALA A 12 8.73 -3.66 -18.15
CA ALA A 12 10.07 -4.21 -17.94
C ALA A 12 10.94 -3.39 -16.97
N ALA A 13 10.71 -2.07 -16.86
CA ALA A 13 11.52 -1.18 -16.04
C ALA A 13 11.68 -1.64 -14.57
N PRO A 14 10.64 -2.14 -13.87
CA PRO A 14 10.79 -2.63 -12.51
C PRO A 14 11.77 -3.80 -12.37
N VAL A 15 11.95 -4.65 -13.41
CA VAL A 15 12.92 -5.75 -13.37
C VAL A 15 14.34 -5.20 -13.22
N VAL A 16 14.67 -4.18 -14.00
CA VAL A 16 15.98 -3.51 -13.97
C VAL A 16 16.19 -2.85 -12.61
N ILE A 17 15.17 -2.13 -12.11
CA ILE A 17 15.22 -1.44 -10.83
C ILE A 17 15.42 -2.44 -9.68
N LEU A 18 14.69 -3.55 -9.66
CA LEU A 18 14.85 -4.60 -8.66
C LEU A 18 16.24 -5.23 -8.70
N ALA A 19 16.83 -5.40 -9.89
CA ALA A 19 18.20 -5.88 -10.03
C ALA A 19 19.23 -4.88 -9.49
N LEU A 20 19.02 -3.57 -9.72
CA LEU A 20 19.87 -2.49 -9.19
C LEU A 20 19.77 -2.37 -7.67
N VAL A 21 18.56 -2.43 -7.11
CA VAL A 21 18.30 -2.40 -5.65
C VAL A 21 19.03 -3.54 -4.93
N LYS A 22 19.10 -4.73 -5.54
CA LYS A 22 19.85 -5.87 -4.97
C LYS A 22 21.36 -5.69 -5.02
N ARG A 23 21.89 -4.94 -5.99
CA ARG A 23 23.33 -4.76 -6.18
C ARG A 23 23.91 -3.56 -5.43
N VAL A 24 23.12 -2.50 -5.28
CA VAL A 24 23.57 -1.22 -4.73
C VAL A 24 22.90 -0.95 -3.40
N ARG A 25 23.66 -1.00 -2.29
CA ARG A 25 23.15 -0.83 -0.92
C ARG A 25 22.34 0.47 -0.74
N VAL A 26 22.79 1.58 -1.32
CA VAL A 26 22.14 2.89 -1.19
C VAL A 26 20.75 2.85 -1.84
N LEU A 27 20.61 2.21 -3.02
CA LEU A 27 19.32 2.06 -3.69
C LEU A 27 18.38 1.13 -2.90
N GLY A 28 18.94 0.16 -2.18
CA GLY A 28 18.18 -0.70 -1.26
C GLY A 28 17.55 0.07 -0.09
N LEU A 29 18.19 1.13 0.39
CA LEU A 29 17.63 2.00 1.45
C LEU A 29 16.48 2.87 0.93
N ILE A 30 16.53 3.31 -0.33
CA ILE A 30 15.49 4.11 -0.98
C ILE A 30 14.23 3.27 -1.24
N GLY A 31 14.41 1.99 -1.56
CA GLY A 31 13.33 1.06 -1.87
C GLY A 31 12.89 1.08 -3.35
N ALA A 32 12.45 -0.09 -3.84
CA ALA A 32 12.10 -0.26 -5.25
C ALA A 32 10.91 0.59 -5.69
N THR A 33 9.93 0.79 -4.83
CA THR A 33 8.71 1.56 -5.13
C THR A 33 9.03 3.01 -5.45
N LEU A 34 9.79 3.67 -4.57
CA LEU A 34 10.19 5.07 -4.78
C LEU A 34 11.09 5.22 -6.01
N LEU A 35 12.01 4.28 -6.23
CA LEU A 35 12.88 4.29 -7.42
C LEU A 35 12.10 4.12 -8.72
N CYS A 36 11.10 3.23 -8.76
CA CYS A 36 10.21 3.08 -9.91
C CYS A 36 9.48 4.38 -10.22
N TYR A 37 8.98 5.04 -9.18
CA TYR A 37 8.29 6.32 -9.33
C TYR A 37 9.23 7.41 -9.85
N LEU A 38 10.44 7.54 -9.27
CA LEU A 38 11.45 8.51 -9.71
C LEU A 38 11.94 8.27 -11.15
N VAL A 39 12.10 7.01 -11.56
CA VAL A 39 12.44 6.67 -12.95
C VAL A 39 11.32 7.09 -13.90
N GLY A 40 10.06 6.85 -13.52
CA GLY A 40 8.91 7.36 -14.28
C GLY A 40 8.94 8.89 -14.41
N ILE A 41 9.05 9.62 -13.29
CA ILE A 41 9.14 11.08 -13.28
C ILE A 41 10.33 11.58 -14.15
N ALA A 42 11.49 10.96 -14.03
CA ALA A 42 12.64 11.31 -14.84
C ALA A 42 12.34 11.15 -16.34
N SER A 43 11.68 10.05 -16.73
CA SER A 43 11.30 9.81 -18.12
C SER A 43 10.35 10.88 -18.67
N ALA A 44 9.37 11.34 -17.86
CA ALA A 44 8.45 12.42 -18.24
C ALA A 44 9.14 13.76 -18.46
N ASN A 45 10.24 14.03 -17.70
CA ASN A 45 10.91 15.33 -17.70
C ASN A 45 12.19 15.38 -18.56
N LEU A 46 12.63 14.23 -19.11
CA LEU A 46 13.81 14.12 -19.99
C LEU A 46 13.50 14.28 -21.50
N SER A 47 12.36 14.89 -21.86
CA SER A 47 11.93 15.08 -23.26
C SER A 47 11.80 13.77 -24.07
N ILE A 48 11.54 12.64 -23.39
CA ILE A 48 11.22 11.38 -24.04
C ILE A 48 9.76 11.47 -24.49
N PRO A 49 9.44 11.16 -25.75
CA PRO A 49 8.06 11.18 -26.22
C PRO A 49 7.26 10.05 -25.56
N ILE A 50 6.48 10.39 -24.53
CA ILE A 50 5.63 9.47 -23.79
C ILE A 50 4.17 9.77 -24.10
N ASP A 51 3.45 8.73 -24.53
CA ASP A 51 2.00 8.77 -24.67
C ASP A 51 1.36 8.59 -23.27
N GLN A 52 0.76 9.66 -22.75
CA GLN A 52 0.14 9.66 -21.43
C GLN A 52 -1.03 8.67 -21.35
N GLY A 53 -1.79 8.50 -22.45
CA GLY A 53 -2.89 7.54 -22.50
C GLY A 53 -2.41 6.10 -22.30
N VAL A 54 -1.28 5.71 -22.91
CA VAL A 54 -0.67 4.39 -22.71
C VAL A 54 -0.23 4.20 -21.27
N SER A 55 0.41 5.20 -20.68
CA SER A 55 0.87 5.16 -19.28
C SER A 55 -0.32 5.03 -18.32
N MET A 56 -1.40 5.76 -18.56
CA MET A 56 -2.63 5.68 -17.78
C MET A 56 -3.28 4.30 -17.88
N GLN A 57 -3.43 3.73 -19.09
CA GLN A 57 -3.97 2.39 -19.30
C GLN A 57 -3.15 1.31 -18.61
N VAL A 58 -1.81 1.36 -18.74
CA VAL A 58 -0.90 0.41 -18.06
C VAL A 58 -1.08 0.51 -16.55
N SER A 59 -1.18 1.72 -15.99
CA SER A 59 -1.37 1.91 -14.56
C SER A 59 -2.71 1.35 -14.06
N GLN A 60 -3.80 1.61 -14.78
CA GLN A 60 -5.14 1.08 -14.46
C GLN A 60 -5.16 -0.45 -14.45
N VAL A 61 -4.66 -1.08 -15.52
CA VAL A 61 -4.62 -2.54 -15.61
C VAL A 61 -3.75 -3.13 -14.50
N ALA A 62 -2.60 -2.51 -14.20
CA ALA A 62 -1.70 -2.97 -13.16
C ALA A 62 -2.38 -2.95 -11.77
N VAL A 63 -3.09 -1.86 -11.41
CA VAL A 63 -3.81 -1.75 -10.13
C VAL A 63 -4.96 -2.75 -10.04
N LEU A 64 -5.81 -2.83 -11.07
CA LEU A 64 -6.97 -3.73 -11.07
C LEU A 64 -6.59 -5.21 -10.90
N LEU A 65 -5.46 -5.63 -11.46
CA LEU A 65 -4.94 -6.98 -11.30
C LEU A 65 -4.18 -7.17 -9.98
N ALA A 66 -3.50 -6.14 -9.48
CA ALA A 66 -2.75 -6.22 -8.23
C ALA A 66 -3.67 -6.44 -7.02
N ILE A 67 -4.84 -5.77 -6.99
CA ILE A 67 -5.78 -5.84 -5.86
C ILE A 67 -6.19 -7.28 -5.54
N PRO A 68 -6.79 -8.07 -6.44
CA PRO A 68 -7.18 -9.44 -6.12
C PRO A 68 -5.98 -10.34 -5.81
N LEU A 69 -4.85 -10.18 -6.52
CA LEU A 69 -3.61 -10.94 -6.26
C LEU A 69 -3.08 -10.76 -4.83
N LEU A 70 -3.20 -9.58 -4.28
CA LEU A 70 -2.78 -9.28 -2.92
C LEU A 70 -3.82 -9.72 -1.89
N LEU A 71 -5.12 -9.56 -2.19
CA LEU A 71 -6.20 -9.82 -1.24
C LEU A 71 -6.41 -11.31 -0.99
N TYR A 72 -6.50 -12.16 -2.02
CA TYR A 72 -6.82 -13.56 -1.78
C TYR A 72 -5.70 -14.38 -1.12
N CYS A 73 -4.47 -13.85 -1.09
CA CYS A 73 -3.39 -14.45 -0.30
C CYS A 73 -3.42 -14.07 1.18
N THR A 74 -4.32 -13.16 1.60
CA THR A 74 -4.38 -12.63 2.97
C THR A 74 -5.18 -13.55 3.89
N ASP A 75 -4.66 -13.85 5.09
CA ASP A 75 -5.38 -14.59 6.14
C ASP A 75 -6.06 -13.62 7.11
N PHE A 76 -7.24 -13.14 6.75
CA PHE A 76 -8.02 -12.21 7.57
C PHE A 76 -8.42 -12.77 8.93
N VAL A 77 -8.70 -14.09 9.00
CA VAL A 77 -9.09 -14.73 10.26
C VAL A 77 -7.93 -14.78 11.25
N ARG A 78 -6.73 -15.09 10.73
CA ARG A 78 -5.51 -15.09 11.52
C ARG A 78 -5.18 -13.70 12.04
N TRP A 79 -5.33 -12.67 11.20
CA TRP A 79 -5.09 -11.28 11.59
C TRP A 79 -5.96 -10.84 12.78
N LEU A 80 -7.26 -11.18 12.79
CA LEU A 80 -8.15 -10.87 13.91
C LEU A 80 -7.74 -11.55 15.23
N LYS A 81 -6.97 -12.66 15.15
CA LYS A 81 -6.45 -13.38 16.33
C LYS A 81 -5.06 -12.88 16.76
N LEU A 82 -4.40 -12.03 15.96
CA LEU A 82 -3.13 -11.42 16.32
C LEU A 82 -3.30 -10.42 17.46
N ALA A 83 -2.19 -9.94 17.99
CA ALA A 83 -2.16 -9.05 19.15
C ALA A 83 -3.23 -7.96 19.07
N LYS A 84 -4.12 -7.91 20.07
CA LYS A 84 -5.23 -6.94 20.17
C LYS A 84 -4.76 -5.49 20.01
N SER A 85 -3.55 -5.18 20.48
CA SER A 85 -2.91 -3.88 20.35
C SER A 85 -2.68 -3.46 18.89
N THR A 86 -2.25 -4.39 18.03
CA THR A 86 -2.03 -4.12 16.59
C THR A 86 -3.34 -3.83 15.86
N VAL A 87 -4.38 -4.63 16.13
CA VAL A 87 -5.71 -4.43 15.54
C VAL A 87 -6.29 -3.09 16.00
N LEU A 88 -6.21 -2.81 17.31
CA LEU A 88 -6.69 -1.55 17.86
C LEU A 88 -5.93 -0.36 17.26
N SER A 89 -4.59 -0.44 17.19
CA SER A 89 -3.78 0.64 16.60
C SER A 89 -4.17 0.89 15.14
N PHE A 90 -4.40 -0.15 14.35
CA PHE A 90 -4.84 0.00 12.97
C PHE A 90 -6.24 0.64 12.85
N LEU A 91 -7.19 0.24 13.69
CA LEU A 91 -8.52 0.87 13.72
C LEU A 91 -8.43 2.36 14.10
N LEU A 92 -7.59 2.70 15.09
CA LEU A 92 -7.34 4.09 15.46
C LEU A 92 -6.68 4.86 14.30
N ALA A 93 -5.77 4.25 13.55
CA ALA A 93 -5.20 4.86 12.36
C ALA A 93 -6.28 5.15 11.30
N CYS A 94 -7.17 4.21 11.03
CA CYS A 94 -8.30 4.42 10.10
C CYS A 94 -9.18 5.58 10.53
N VAL A 95 -9.55 5.65 11.82
CA VAL A 95 -10.35 6.77 12.36
C VAL A 95 -9.59 8.09 12.24
N ALA A 96 -8.30 8.11 12.59
CA ALA A 96 -7.45 9.30 12.46
C ALA A 96 -7.41 9.84 11.04
N VAL A 97 -7.23 8.94 10.06
CA VAL A 97 -7.18 9.30 8.64
C VAL A 97 -8.52 9.85 8.16
N MET A 98 -9.64 9.22 8.52
CA MET A 98 -10.97 9.72 8.14
C MET A 98 -11.24 11.11 8.72
N LEU A 99 -10.90 11.36 9.99
CA LEU A 99 -11.03 12.68 10.60
C LEU A 99 -10.11 13.70 9.94
N ALA A 100 -8.86 13.34 9.66
CA ALA A 100 -7.91 14.21 8.99
C ALA A 100 -8.33 14.57 7.55
N ALA A 101 -8.84 13.59 6.79
CA ALA A 101 -9.32 13.82 5.43
C ALA A 101 -10.58 14.70 5.41
N THR A 102 -11.49 14.51 6.38
CA THR A 102 -12.66 15.38 6.56
C THR A 102 -12.25 16.81 6.90
N LEU A 103 -11.30 16.98 7.82
CA LEU A 103 -10.74 18.29 8.15
C LEU A 103 -10.10 18.96 6.93
N GLY A 104 -9.30 18.19 6.19
CA GLY A 104 -8.68 18.67 4.96
C GLY A 104 -9.71 19.08 3.92
N TRP A 105 -10.77 18.29 3.71
CA TRP A 105 -11.88 18.65 2.84
C TRP A 105 -12.55 19.94 3.29
N ALA A 106 -12.86 20.10 4.55
CA ALA A 106 -13.50 21.30 5.09
C ALA A 106 -12.69 22.59 4.82
N ILE A 107 -11.35 22.48 4.84
CA ILE A 107 -10.45 23.62 4.60
C ILE A 107 -10.26 23.88 3.10
N PHE A 108 -10.06 22.83 2.30
CA PHE A 108 -9.62 22.94 0.90
C PHE A 108 -10.76 22.82 -0.14
N SER A 109 -11.96 22.39 0.23
CA SER A 109 -13.11 22.24 -0.69
C SER A 109 -13.43 23.53 -1.44
N ARG A 110 -13.27 24.69 -0.80
CA ARG A 110 -13.48 26.00 -1.43
C ARG A 110 -12.54 26.29 -2.61
N TYR A 111 -11.35 25.68 -2.61
CA TYR A 111 -10.37 25.81 -3.69
C TYR A 111 -10.49 24.70 -4.73
N LEU A 112 -11.16 23.61 -4.39
CA LEU A 112 -11.34 22.41 -5.21
C LEU A 112 -12.81 21.93 -5.15
N PRO A 113 -13.79 22.76 -5.54
CA PRO A 113 -15.20 22.48 -5.26
C PRO A 113 -15.74 21.19 -5.90
N GLN A 114 -15.18 20.77 -7.03
CA GLN A 114 -15.61 19.56 -7.73
C GLN A 114 -14.77 18.32 -7.38
N GLU A 115 -13.54 18.49 -6.92
CA GLU A 115 -12.58 17.40 -6.73
C GLU A 115 -12.19 17.19 -5.27
N GLY A 116 -12.48 18.15 -4.37
CA GLY A 116 -12.02 18.11 -2.97
C GLY A 116 -12.50 16.88 -2.21
N TRP A 117 -13.76 16.47 -2.41
CA TRP A 117 -14.35 15.29 -1.80
C TRP A 117 -13.73 13.98 -2.35
N LYS A 118 -13.40 13.95 -3.66
CA LYS A 118 -12.73 12.83 -4.30
C LYS A 118 -11.32 12.65 -3.75
N LEU A 119 -10.59 13.77 -3.59
CA LEU A 119 -9.26 13.77 -2.98
C LEU A 119 -9.30 13.30 -1.52
N ALA A 120 -10.33 13.68 -0.75
CA ALA A 120 -10.52 13.14 0.61
C ALA A 120 -10.58 11.60 0.58
N GLY A 121 -11.37 11.02 -0.34
CA GLY A 121 -11.45 9.58 -0.54
C GLY A 121 -10.11 8.97 -0.94
N MET A 122 -9.37 9.58 -1.86
CA MET A 122 -8.04 9.13 -2.27
C MET A 122 -7.06 9.12 -1.10
N PHE A 123 -7.04 10.17 -0.27
CA PHE A 123 -6.15 10.27 0.90
C PHE A 123 -6.55 9.29 2.01
N VAL A 124 -7.84 9.00 2.19
CA VAL A 124 -8.25 7.88 3.06
C VAL A 124 -7.73 6.56 2.50
N GLY A 125 -7.89 6.32 1.21
CA GLY A 125 -7.37 5.13 0.54
C GLY A 125 -5.88 4.92 0.81
N VAL A 126 -5.04 5.94 0.55
CA VAL A 126 -3.58 5.81 0.68
C VAL A 126 -3.13 5.64 2.13
N TYR A 127 -3.72 6.39 3.07
CA TYR A 127 -3.25 6.37 4.46
C TYR A 127 -3.90 5.28 5.33
N THR A 128 -4.72 4.41 4.72
CA THR A 128 -5.24 3.19 5.33
C THR A 128 -4.80 1.91 4.63
N GLY A 129 -4.43 1.98 3.35
CA GLY A 129 -4.09 0.83 2.54
C GLY A 129 -3.00 1.07 1.48
N GLY A 130 -2.31 2.22 1.54
CA GLY A 130 -1.22 2.53 0.62
C GLY A 130 -1.67 2.98 -0.78
N THR A 131 -0.70 3.23 -1.65
CA THR A 131 -0.87 3.84 -2.98
C THR A 131 -1.84 3.07 -3.89
N VAL A 132 -1.97 1.73 -3.72
CA VAL A 132 -2.92 0.91 -4.48
C VAL A 132 -4.34 1.42 -4.30
N ASN A 133 -4.74 1.60 -3.03
CA ASN A 133 -6.09 2.05 -2.67
C ASN A 133 -6.33 3.49 -3.08
N MET A 134 -5.32 4.37 -2.94
CA MET A 134 -5.41 5.74 -3.44
C MET A 134 -5.84 5.77 -4.91
N ASN A 135 -5.15 4.97 -5.72
CA ASN A 135 -5.35 5.00 -7.16
C ASN A 135 -6.63 4.28 -7.57
N ALA A 136 -6.96 3.17 -6.92
CA ALA A 136 -8.21 2.47 -7.13
C ALA A 136 -9.41 3.38 -6.81
N VAL A 137 -9.38 4.07 -5.67
CA VAL A 137 -10.43 5.04 -5.28
C VAL A 137 -10.48 6.22 -6.26
N GLY A 138 -9.33 6.76 -6.67
CA GLY A 138 -9.26 7.85 -7.63
C GLY A 138 -9.86 7.50 -8.99
N TYR A 139 -9.58 6.30 -9.50
CA TYR A 139 -10.22 5.79 -10.71
C TYR A 139 -11.73 5.60 -10.53
N ALA A 140 -12.14 4.97 -9.43
CA ALA A 140 -13.55 4.71 -9.14
C ALA A 140 -14.40 6.00 -9.02
N LEU A 141 -13.80 7.08 -8.55
CA LEU A 141 -14.45 8.39 -8.41
C LEU A 141 -14.32 9.28 -9.67
N GLY A 142 -13.63 8.81 -10.71
CA GLY A 142 -13.40 9.60 -11.92
C GLY A 142 -12.69 10.92 -11.62
N VAL A 143 -11.58 10.85 -10.85
CA VAL A 143 -10.76 12.03 -10.59
C VAL A 143 -10.08 12.47 -11.88
N ARG A 144 -10.07 13.79 -12.16
CA ARG A 144 -9.40 14.32 -13.33
C ARG A 144 -7.91 13.96 -13.35
N GLU A 145 -7.40 13.55 -14.50
CA GLU A 145 -6.04 13.03 -14.68
C GLU A 145 -4.96 13.94 -14.08
N GLU A 146 -5.05 15.25 -14.32
CA GLU A 146 -4.11 16.25 -13.79
C GLU A 146 -4.08 16.24 -12.25
N ILE A 147 -5.25 16.20 -11.60
CA ILE A 147 -5.39 16.19 -10.15
C ILE A 147 -4.92 14.85 -9.59
N PHE A 148 -5.22 13.76 -10.28
CA PHE A 148 -4.80 12.41 -9.92
C PHE A 148 -3.27 12.30 -9.87
N VAL A 149 -2.59 12.79 -10.91
CA VAL A 149 -1.11 12.78 -10.97
C VAL A 149 -0.50 13.69 -9.90
N MET A 150 -1.07 14.89 -9.69
CA MET A 150 -0.60 15.81 -8.65
C MET A 150 -0.79 15.25 -7.25
N ALA A 151 -1.91 14.58 -6.98
CA ALA A 151 -2.17 13.95 -5.69
C ALA A 151 -1.16 12.82 -5.41
N ASN A 152 -0.86 11.98 -6.41
CA ASN A 152 0.17 10.95 -6.30
C ASN A 152 1.57 11.55 -6.06
N ALA A 153 1.92 12.61 -6.77
CA ALA A 153 3.21 13.29 -6.58
C ALA A 153 3.32 13.92 -5.18
N ALA A 154 2.25 14.54 -4.68
CA ALA A 154 2.20 15.09 -3.33
C ALA A 154 2.37 13.99 -2.28
N ASP A 155 1.69 12.85 -2.45
CA ASP A 155 1.82 11.68 -1.56
C ASP A 155 3.25 11.14 -1.52
N VAL A 156 3.91 11.02 -2.67
CA VAL A 156 5.32 10.54 -2.73
C VAL A 156 6.26 11.48 -1.98
N VAL A 157 6.11 12.81 -2.13
CA VAL A 157 6.94 13.79 -1.44
C VAL A 157 6.69 13.73 0.07
N MET A 158 5.43 13.78 0.47
CA MET A 158 5.05 13.75 1.89
C MET A 158 5.40 12.41 2.53
N GLY A 159 5.15 11.30 1.81
CA GLY A 159 5.55 9.96 2.21
C GLY A 159 7.06 9.83 2.41
N GLY A 160 7.86 10.39 1.50
CA GLY A 160 9.32 10.42 1.63
C GLY A 160 9.78 11.13 2.91
N ILE A 161 9.20 12.30 3.22
CA ILE A 161 9.49 13.04 4.46
C ILE A 161 9.11 12.21 5.69
N TYR A 162 7.92 11.60 5.67
CA TYR A 162 7.46 10.76 6.77
C TYR A 162 8.30 9.50 6.95
N LEU A 163 8.75 8.87 5.86
CA LEU A 163 9.65 7.71 5.92
C LEU A 163 10.99 8.07 6.59
N ILE A 164 11.58 9.21 6.24
CA ILE A 164 12.80 9.72 6.87
C ILE A 164 12.58 9.91 8.38
N PHE A 165 11.46 10.49 8.79
CA PHE A 165 11.09 10.64 10.20
C PHE A 165 11.01 9.27 10.89
N LEU A 166 10.33 8.29 10.29
CA LEU A 166 10.17 6.94 10.84
C LEU A 166 11.51 6.22 11.01
N MET A 167 12.42 6.38 10.03
CA MET A 167 13.73 5.72 10.07
C MET A 167 14.74 6.37 11.02
N THR A 168 14.54 7.64 11.40
CA THR A 168 15.56 8.40 12.14
C THR A 168 15.18 8.72 13.58
N VAL A 169 13.99 9.30 13.80
CA VAL A 169 13.65 9.90 15.10
C VAL A 169 12.33 9.39 15.70
N ALA A 170 11.46 8.74 14.94
CA ALA A 170 10.10 8.40 15.37
C ALA A 170 10.09 7.61 16.69
N GLN A 171 10.89 6.53 16.81
CA GLN A 171 10.92 5.71 18.02
C GLN A 171 11.36 6.53 19.24
N ARG A 172 12.39 7.38 19.10
CA ARG A 172 12.89 8.21 20.21
C ARG A 172 11.84 9.24 20.67
N VAL A 173 11.10 9.81 19.72
CA VAL A 173 10.03 10.78 20.01
C VAL A 173 8.87 10.07 20.69
N LEU A 174 8.41 8.97 20.13
CA LEU A 174 7.24 8.24 20.63
C LEU A 174 7.46 7.61 22.00
N LEU A 175 8.65 7.12 22.31
CA LEU A 175 8.99 6.58 23.64
C LEU A 175 8.92 7.61 24.76
N LYS A 176 8.80 8.92 24.46
CA LYS A 176 8.52 9.95 25.47
C LYS A 176 7.05 9.97 25.91
N PHE A 177 6.14 9.45 25.07
CA PHE A 177 4.68 9.52 25.27
C PHE A 177 4.03 8.13 25.31
N LEU A 178 4.64 7.13 24.65
CA LEU A 178 4.14 5.77 24.52
C LEU A 178 5.00 4.80 25.33
N PRO A 179 4.41 3.71 25.85
CA PRO A 179 5.19 2.66 26.51
C PRO A 179 6.12 1.95 25.50
N ALA A 180 7.21 1.41 26.03
CA ALA A 180 8.10 0.55 25.26
C ALA A 180 7.43 -0.80 24.96
N PHE A 181 7.78 -1.42 23.83
CA PHE A 181 7.31 -2.74 23.47
C PHE A 181 7.80 -3.79 24.51
N LYS A 182 6.89 -4.64 24.96
CA LYS A 182 7.21 -5.78 25.83
C LYS A 182 7.24 -7.05 24.98
N SER A 183 8.44 -7.64 24.83
CA SER A 183 8.60 -8.92 24.13
C SER A 183 7.78 -10.01 24.82
N VAL A 184 7.07 -10.81 24.01
CA VAL A 184 6.28 -11.96 24.52
C VAL A 184 7.21 -12.97 25.21
N GLY A 185 8.47 -13.10 24.74
CA GLY A 185 9.48 -13.93 25.38
C GLY A 185 9.91 -13.42 26.75
N ALA A 186 9.93 -12.11 26.98
CA ALA A 186 10.27 -11.52 28.29
C ALA A 186 9.11 -11.69 29.29
N VAL A 187 7.87 -11.68 28.85
CA VAL A 187 6.69 -11.95 29.72
C VAL A 187 6.65 -13.43 30.09
N ALA A 188 6.91 -14.33 29.15
CA ALA A 188 6.99 -15.77 29.42
C ALA A 188 8.17 -16.14 30.33
N ALA A 189 9.31 -15.44 30.22
CA ALA A 189 10.47 -15.63 31.09
C ALA A 189 10.24 -15.10 32.52
N ALA A 190 9.42 -14.08 32.67
CA ALA A 190 9.02 -13.54 33.99
C ALA A 190 7.96 -14.41 34.71
N GLU A 191 7.20 -15.22 33.95
CA GLU A 191 6.21 -16.17 34.50
C GLU A 191 6.75 -17.58 34.67
N THR A 192 7.95 -17.88 34.13
CA THR A 192 8.60 -19.19 34.22
C THR A 192 10.03 -19.08 34.73
N GLU A 193 10.21 -18.65 35.95
CA GLU A 193 11.35 -19.14 36.72
C GLU A 193 11.05 -20.65 37.05
N GLY A 194 11.30 -21.51 36.10
CA GLY A 194 11.17 -22.94 36.26
C GLY A 194 10.78 -23.68 35.00
N GLY A 195 11.69 -23.98 34.11
CA GLY A 195 11.50 -25.09 33.15
C GLY A 195 11.83 -24.79 31.69
N ALA A 196 12.94 -25.28 31.29
CA ALA A 196 13.37 -25.83 29.99
C ALA A 196 12.98 -25.13 28.66
N ALA A 197 14.01 -24.76 27.95
CA ALA A 197 14.11 -24.35 26.55
C ALA A 197 13.28 -25.21 25.60
N GLY A 198 12.36 -24.57 24.89
CA GLY A 198 11.73 -25.06 23.67
C GLY A 198 11.86 -24.03 22.58
N GLY A 199 12.94 -24.13 21.78
CA GLY A 199 13.19 -23.24 20.64
C GLY A 199 12.13 -23.44 19.56
N GLY A 200 11.29 -22.44 19.37
CA GLY A 200 10.51 -22.30 18.14
C GLY A 200 11.46 -21.87 17.00
N PRO A 201 11.20 -22.26 15.74
CA PRO A 201 12.11 -21.94 14.63
C PRO A 201 12.26 -20.43 14.46
N ALA A 202 13.49 -19.95 14.47
CA ALA A 202 13.84 -18.56 14.19
C ALA A 202 13.36 -18.17 12.79
N VAL A 203 12.38 -17.26 12.71
CA VAL A 203 11.80 -16.74 11.46
C VAL A 203 12.80 -15.88 10.66
N GLY A 204 14.06 -15.88 11.02
CA GLY A 204 15.13 -15.05 10.42
C GLY A 204 16.04 -15.75 9.41
N GLU A 205 15.98 -17.10 9.27
CA GLU A 205 16.88 -17.82 8.36
C GLU A 205 16.25 -18.38 7.10
N ALA A 206 14.95 -18.19 6.88
CA ALA A 206 14.21 -18.80 5.77
C ALA A 206 14.26 -17.99 4.46
N TYR A 207 15.13 -16.99 4.30
CA TYR A 207 15.29 -16.26 3.03
C TYR A 207 16.75 -16.06 2.64
N ALA A 208 17.56 -17.09 2.74
CA ALA A 208 18.71 -17.23 1.86
C ALA A 208 18.20 -18.01 0.62
N PRO A 209 18.08 -17.38 -0.56
CA PRO A 209 17.61 -18.09 -1.73
C PRO A 209 18.70 -19.05 -2.21
N THR A 210 18.61 -20.30 -1.81
CA THR A 210 19.18 -21.38 -2.63
C THR A 210 18.49 -21.28 -3.98
N ALA A 211 19.28 -21.11 -5.07
CA ALA A 211 18.74 -20.96 -6.40
C ALA A 211 17.74 -22.09 -6.68
N PRO A 212 16.47 -21.80 -6.96
CA PRO A 212 15.45 -22.84 -7.11
C PRO A 212 15.82 -23.74 -8.27
N THR A 213 15.66 -25.06 -8.10
CA THR A 213 15.85 -26.04 -9.16
C THR A 213 14.94 -25.69 -10.36
N ALA A 214 15.31 -26.09 -11.58
CA ALA A 214 14.51 -25.82 -12.77
C ALA A 214 13.05 -26.28 -12.59
N ARG A 215 12.82 -27.41 -11.92
CA ARG A 215 11.47 -27.96 -11.63
C ARG A 215 10.68 -27.05 -10.65
N ALA A 216 11.34 -26.46 -9.67
CA ALA A 216 10.73 -25.51 -8.74
C ALA A 216 10.35 -24.18 -9.44
N ARG A 217 11.17 -23.73 -10.40
CA ARG A 217 10.86 -22.54 -11.22
C ARG A 217 9.62 -22.75 -12.08
N TRP A 218 9.51 -23.87 -12.78
CA TRP A 218 8.34 -24.18 -13.60
C TRP A 218 7.07 -24.32 -12.77
N ARG A 219 7.17 -24.91 -11.57
CA ARG A 219 6.05 -24.97 -10.64
C ARG A 219 5.60 -23.59 -10.20
N LEU A 220 6.54 -22.71 -9.86
CA LEU A 220 6.24 -21.32 -9.48
C LEU A 220 5.57 -20.56 -10.63
N VAL A 221 6.09 -20.66 -11.84
CA VAL A 221 5.48 -20.05 -13.04
C VAL A 221 4.05 -20.56 -13.24
N GLY A 222 3.80 -21.86 -13.08
CA GLY A 222 2.44 -22.42 -13.16
C GLY A 222 1.52 -21.86 -12.09
N GLN A 223 1.99 -21.72 -10.86
CA GLN A 223 1.21 -21.13 -9.76
C GLN A 223 0.89 -19.65 -9.98
N VAL A 224 1.86 -18.87 -10.46
CA VAL A 224 1.65 -17.46 -10.84
C VAL A 224 0.66 -17.36 -12.00
N ALA A 225 0.75 -18.22 -13.00
CA ALA A 225 -0.20 -18.24 -14.12
C ALA A 225 -1.64 -18.53 -13.66
N ILE A 226 -1.82 -19.51 -12.75
CA ILE A 226 -3.12 -19.78 -12.11
C ILE A 226 -3.60 -18.56 -11.33
N ALA A 227 -2.71 -17.94 -10.55
CA ALA A 227 -3.02 -16.77 -9.76
C ALA A 227 -3.51 -15.61 -10.63
N VAL A 228 -2.80 -15.32 -11.71
CA VAL A 228 -3.18 -14.27 -12.68
C VAL A 228 -4.50 -14.63 -13.35
N GLY A 229 -4.70 -15.89 -13.73
CA GLY A 229 -5.97 -16.37 -14.29
C GLY A 229 -7.15 -16.14 -13.36
N VAL A 230 -6.99 -16.43 -12.06
CA VAL A 230 -8.00 -16.15 -11.04
C VAL A 230 -8.23 -14.64 -10.88
N ALA A 231 -7.18 -13.82 -10.88
CA ALA A 231 -7.31 -12.37 -10.81
C ALA A 231 -8.09 -11.82 -12.02
N ILE A 232 -7.78 -12.29 -13.23
CA ILE A 232 -8.53 -11.92 -14.44
C ILE A 232 -10.00 -12.33 -14.35
N LEU A 233 -10.30 -13.52 -13.82
CA LEU A 233 -11.68 -13.98 -13.61
C LEU A 233 -12.41 -13.10 -12.61
N ILE A 234 -11.75 -12.70 -11.50
CA ILE A 234 -12.34 -11.79 -10.51
C ILE A 234 -12.65 -10.43 -11.15
N VAL A 235 -11.70 -9.87 -11.91
CA VAL A 235 -11.90 -8.59 -12.62
C VAL A 235 -13.05 -8.71 -13.62
N GLY A 236 -13.05 -9.76 -14.46
CA GLY A 236 -14.10 -10.02 -15.45
C GLY A 236 -15.48 -10.19 -14.81
N ALA A 237 -15.56 -10.97 -13.72
CA ALA A 237 -16.80 -11.14 -12.95
C ALA A 237 -17.29 -9.81 -12.35
N SER A 238 -16.37 -8.96 -11.87
CA SER A 238 -16.69 -7.65 -11.30
C SER A 238 -17.23 -6.68 -12.36
N VAL A 239 -16.62 -6.68 -13.56
CA VAL A 239 -17.12 -5.89 -14.70
C VAL A 239 -18.49 -6.42 -15.15
N GLY A 240 -18.66 -7.74 -15.25
CA GLY A 240 -19.95 -8.36 -15.56
C GLY A 240 -21.04 -8.01 -14.54
N LEU A 241 -20.72 -8.07 -13.26
CA LEU A 241 -21.64 -7.68 -12.18
C LEU A 241 -22.02 -6.19 -12.29
N SER A 242 -21.06 -5.33 -12.55
CA SER A 242 -21.34 -3.90 -12.77
C SER A 242 -22.34 -3.71 -13.91
N PHE A 243 -22.11 -4.37 -15.04
CA PHE A 243 -22.98 -4.28 -16.19
C PHE A 243 -24.40 -4.78 -15.92
N LEU A 244 -24.53 -5.89 -15.17
CA LEU A 244 -25.84 -6.45 -14.78
C LEU A 244 -26.64 -5.54 -13.84
N VAL A 245 -25.94 -4.83 -12.93
CA VAL A 245 -26.60 -4.00 -11.91
C VAL A 245 -26.93 -2.59 -12.43
N THR A 246 -26.04 -1.99 -13.22
CA THR A 246 -26.16 -0.59 -13.62
C THR A 246 -26.47 -0.39 -15.12
N GLY A 247 -26.51 -1.47 -15.90
CA GLY A 247 -26.63 -1.39 -17.36
C GLY A 247 -25.38 -0.86 -18.07
N GLY A 248 -24.28 -0.62 -17.34
CA GLY A 248 -23.03 -0.09 -17.84
C GLY A 248 -21.84 -0.44 -16.95
N ILE A 249 -20.67 0.13 -17.23
CA ILE A 249 -19.49 -0.05 -16.39
C ILE A 249 -19.42 1.10 -15.38
N SER A 250 -19.72 0.80 -14.11
CA SER A 250 -19.47 1.71 -12.98
C SER A 250 -18.14 1.36 -12.34
N GLU A 251 -17.17 2.25 -12.44
CA GLU A 251 -15.82 2.06 -11.91
C GLU A 251 -15.84 1.78 -10.40
N THR A 252 -16.67 2.51 -9.66
CA THR A 252 -16.89 2.31 -8.22
C THR A 252 -17.38 0.90 -7.91
N LEU A 253 -18.37 0.42 -8.65
CA LEU A 253 -18.98 -0.89 -8.42
C LEU A 253 -18.00 -2.01 -8.80
N VAL A 254 -17.24 -1.83 -9.89
CA VAL A 254 -16.16 -2.74 -10.29
C VAL A 254 -15.11 -2.85 -9.18
N LEU A 255 -14.66 -1.72 -8.62
CA LEU A 255 -13.66 -1.73 -7.55
C LEU A 255 -14.17 -2.44 -6.28
N LEU A 256 -15.40 -2.13 -5.84
CA LEU A 256 -16.00 -2.78 -4.68
C LEU A 256 -16.17 -4.29 -4.91
N ALA A 257 -16.60 -4.69 -6.11
CA ALA A 257 -16.74 -6.10 -6.47
C ALA A 257 -15.40 -6.84 -6.50
N ILE A 258 -14.35 -6.26 -7.12
CA ILE A 258 -12.98 -6.82 -7.12
C ILE A 258 -12.49 -7.02 -5.69
N THR A 259 -12.66 -6.03 -4.83
CA THR A 259 -12.23 -6.07 -3.43
C THR A 259 -12.99 -7.15 -2.67
N THR A 260 -14.33 -7.19 -2.79
CA THR A 260 -15.18 -8.18 -2.14
C THR A 260 -14.88 -9.61 -2.61
N LEU A 261 -14.78 -9.83 -3.92
CA LEU A 261 -14.46 -11.14 -4.49
C LEU A 261 -13.03 -11.58 -4.15
N GLY A 262 -12.06 -10.64 -4.10
CA GLY A 262 -10.70 -10.90 -3.64
C GLY A 262 -10.67 -11.37 -2.19
N ILE A 263 -11.40 -10.71 -1.30
CA ILE A 263 -11.56 -11.13 0.10
C ILE A 263 -12.26 -12.50 0.17
N ALA A 264 -13.36 -12.70 -0.55
CA ALA A 264 -14.06 -13.97 -0.59
C ALA A 264 -13.16 -15.12 -1.07
N ALA A 265 -12.34 -14.88 -2.09
CA ALA A 265 -11.37 -15.85 -2.59
C ALA A 265 -10.30 -16.22 -1.56
N SER A 266 -9.97 -15.34 -0.60
CA SER A 266 -9.02 -15.62 0.48
C SER A 266 -9.47 -16.72 1.44
N PHE A 267 -10.78 -16.97 1.52
CA PHE A 267 -11.34 -18.08 2.32
C PHE A 267 -11.17 -19.45 1.65
N ILE A 268 -10.73 -19.49 0.37
CA ILE A 268 -10.43 -20.74 -0.35
C ILE A 268 -8.96 -21.11 -0.09
N PRO A 269 -8.64 -22.17 0.69
CA PRO A 269 -7.27 -22.47 1.11
C PRO A 269 -6.32 -22.77 -0.05
N ARG A 270 -6.85 -23.27 -1.18
CA ARG A 270 -6.05 -23.56 -2.39
C ARG A 270 -5.54 -22.27 -3.05
N LEU A 271 -6.38 -21.23 -3.12
CA LEU A 271 -6.01 -19.93 -3.70
C LEU A 271 -5.05 -19.18 -2.78
N ARG A 272 -5.32 -19.18 -1.48
CA ARG A 272 -4.47 -18.50 -0.48
C ARG A 272 -3.03 -19.02 -0.46
N ARG A 273 -2.80 -20.29 -0.84
CA ARG A 273 -1.49 -20.94 -0.85
C ARG A 273 -0.75 -20.85 -2.18
N LEU A 274 -1.23 -20.06 -3.14
CA LEU A 274 -0.53 -19.88 -4.42
C LEU A 274 0.77 -19.09 -4.18
N GLU A 275 1.90 -19.80 -4.29
CA GLU A 275 3.23 -19.20 -4.17
C GLU A 275 3.48 -18.23 -5.33
N GLY A 276 4.12 -17.10 -5.05
CA GLY A 276 4.45 -16.07 -6.04
C GLY A 276 3.31 -15.13 -6.43
N ALA A 277 2.06 -15.39 -6.02
CA ALA A 277 0.95 -14.48 -6.30
C ALA A 277 1.11 -13.11 -5.61
N PRO A 278 1.48 -13.02 -4.31
CA PRO A 278 1.76 -11.75 -3.67
C PRO A 278 2.93 -11.01 -4.31
N ASP A 279 4.01 -11.74 -4.68
CA ASP A 279 5.19 -11.15 -5.31
C ASP A 279 4.84 -10.55 -6.68
N PHE A 280 4.00 -11.23 -7.45
CA PHE A 280 3.54 -10.73 -8.73
C PHE A 280 2.58 -9.54 -8.57
N GLY A 281 1.70 -9.55 -7.56
CA GLY A 281 0.88 -8.40 -7.20
C GLY A 281 1.73 -7.18 -6.83
N GLN A 282 2.78 -7.36 -6.01
CA GLN A 282 3.74 -6.31 -5.70
C GLN A 282 4.51 -5.83 -6.94
N TYR A 283 4.88 -6.74 -7.86
CA TYR A 283 5.49 -6.37 -9.12
C TYR A 283 4.60 -5.47 -9.97
N LEU A 284 3.30 -5.78 -10.07
CA LEU A 284 2.34 -4.94 -10.78
C LEU A 284 2.22 -3.54 -10.16
N LEU A 285 2.37 -3.41 -8.83
CA LEU A 285 2.45 -2.11 -8.18
C LEU A 285 3.70 -1.32 -8.57
N LEU A 286 4.84 -1.99 -8.78
CA LEU A 286 6.04 -1.33 -9.28
C LEU A 286 5.84 -0.86 -10.73
N VAL A 287 5.18 -1.66 -11.57
CA VAL A 287 4.79 -1.25 -12.93
C VAL A 287 3.90 -0.02 -12.87
N PHE A 288 2.89 -0.03 -11.99
CA PHE A 288 2.03 1.13 -11.73
C PHE A 288 2.87 2.37 -11.38
N CYS A 289 3.83 2.26 -10.44
CA CYS A 289 4.65 3.39 -10.01
C CYS A 289 5.47 4.01 -11.17
N VAL A 290 6.04 3.18 -12.06
CA VAL A 290 6.74 3.69 -13.25
C VAL A 290 5.75 4.37 -14.19
N ALA A 291 4.59 3.77 -14.45
CA ALA A 291 3.59 4.29 -15.38
C ALA A 291 3.02 5.64 -14.91
N ILE A 292 2.61 5.75 -13.63
CA ILE A 292 2.11 7.01 -13.05
C ILE A 292 3.22 8.05 -12.97
N GLY A 293 4.44 7.66 -12.57
CA GLY A 293 5.58 8.57 -12.57
C GLY A 293 5.85 9.17 -13.95
N SER A 294 5.65 8.39 -15.03
CA SER A 294 5.89 8.84 -16.40
C SER A 294 4.88 9.88 -16.94
N ILE A 295 3.81 10.14 -16.19
CA ILE A 295 2.83 11.19 -16.49
C ILE A 295 3.14 12.48 -15.70
N ALA A 296 3.95 12.37 -14.63
CA ALA A 296 4.21 13.47 -13.72
C ALA A 296 5.21 14.49 -14.32
N ASP A 297 4.70 15.54 -14.96
CA ASP A 297 5.48 16.68 -15.45
C ASP A 297 5.67 17.72 -14.32
N PHE A 298 6.92 18.05 -14.00
CA PHE A 298 7.23 19.07 -12.98
C PHE A 298 6.71 20.46 -13.31
N ARG A 299 6.51 20.77 -14.60
CA ARG A 299 5.94 22.04 -15.03
C ARG A 299 4.49 22.19 -14.59
N VAL A 300 3.76 21.06 -14.54
CA VAL A 300 2.37 20.99 -14.06
C VAL A 300 2.33 20.94 -12.53
N LEU A 301 3.29 20.25 -11.90
CA LEU A 301 3.37 20.16 -10.43
C LEU A 301 3.58 21.52 -9.75
N SER A 302 4.35 22.44 -10.34
CA SER A 302 4.58 23.77 -9.78
C SER A 302 3.32 24.63 -9.71
N GLY A 303 2.25 24.23 -10.37
CA GLY A 303 0.98 24.97 -10.48
C GLY A 303 -0.06 24.71 -9.38
N SER A 304 0.15 23.77 -8.45
CA SER A 304 -0.93 23.41 -7.50
C SER A 304 -0.51 23.26 -6.04
N PRO A 305 -0.13 24.36 -5.38
CA PRO A 305 0.20 24.35 -3.94
C PRO A 305 -0.97 23.87 -3.07
N VAL A 306 -2.19 23.99 -3.58
CA VAL A 306 -3.42 23.59 -2.89
C VAL A 306 -3.47 22.08 -2.66
N ILE A 307 -3.14 21.25 -3.68
CA ILE A 307 -3.17 19.79 -3.56
C ILE A 307 -2.05 19.31 -2.63
N PHE A 308 -0.86 19.90 -2.74
CA PHE A 308 0.26 19.61 -1.83
C PHE A 308 -0.07 20.00 -0.39
N GLY A 309 -0.67 21.19 -0.17
CA GLY A 309 -1.12 21.63 1.13
C GLY A 309 -2.20 20.72 1.71
N TYR A 310 -3.13 20.26 0.89
CA TYR A 310 -4.18 19.32 1.32
C TYR A 310 -3.56 17.97 1.72
N CYS A 311 -2.72 17.38 0.90
CA CYS A 311 -1.99 16.15 1.20
C CYS A 311 -1.18 16.27 2.50
N ALA A 312 -0.39 17.34 2.63
CA ALA A 312 0.42 17.62 3.81
C ALA A 312 -0.42 17.74 5.09
N LEU A 313 -1.54 18.46 5.03
CA LEU A 313 -2.46 18.59 6.15
C LEU A 313 -3.04 17.23 6.54
N VAL A 314 -3.57 16.48 5.59
CA VAL A 314 -4.20 15.17 5.88
C VAL A 314 -3.18 14.22 6.47
N MET A 315 -2.02 14.05 5.84
CA MET A 315 -1.00 13.13 6.33
C MET A 315 -0.50 13.52 7.73
N THR A 316 -0.14 14.79 7.93
CA THR A 316 0.41 15.24 9.21
C THR A 316 -0.64 15.11 10.33
N SER A 317 -1.88 15.57 10.09
CA SER A 317 -2.94 15.46 11.08
C SER A 317 -3.35 14.01 11.34
N ALA A 318 -3.39 13.13 10.32
CA ALA A 318 -3.65 11.71 10.50
C ALA A 318 -2.60 11.05 11.40
N VAL A 319 -1.30 11.29 11.14
CA VAL A 319 -0.20 10.74 11.94
C VAL A 319 -0.27 11.26 13.39
N VAL A 320 -0.46 12.58 13.58
CA VAL A 320 -0.56 13.17 14.91
C VAL A 320 -1.77 12.62 15.68
N LEU A 321 -2.94 12.55 15.04
CA LEU A 321 -4.14 12.00 15.66
C LEU A 321 -3.98 10.50 15.99
N HIS A 322 -3.41 9.71 15.09
CA HIS A 322 -3.14 8.29 15.35
C HIS A 322 -2.24 8.11 16.58
N TYR A 323 -1.14 8.86 16.66
CA TYR A 323 -0.20 8.77 17.77
C TYR A 323 -0.83 9.27 19.10
N ALA A 324 -1.62 10.33 19.04
CA ALA A 324 -2.34 10.85 20.21
C ALA A 324 -3.37 9.83 20.72
N MET A 325 -4.17 9.23 19.83
CA MET A 325 -5.12 8.18 20.20
C MET A 325 -4.40 6.94 20.74
N ALA A 326 -3.30 6.53 20.12
CA ALA A 326 -2.50 5.40 20.60
C ALA A 326 -1.94 5.65 22.02
N ALA A 327 -1.56 6.88 22.32
CA ALA A 327 -1.13 7.29 23.67
C ALA A 327 -2.27 7.16 24.68
N LEU A 328 -3.48 7.58 24.32
CA LEU A 328 -4.68 7.45 25.17
C LEU A 328 -4.97 5.97 25.52
N PHE A 329 -4.79 5.06 24.55
CA PHE A 329 -4.98 3.62 24.75
C PHE A 329 -3.73 2.89 25.25
N ARG A 330 -2.62 3.61 25.53
CA ARG A 330 -1.35 3.06 26.01
C ARG A 330 -0.77 1.97 25.13
N ILE A 331 -0.92 2.10 23.82
CA ILE A 331 -0.32 1.17 22.84
C ILE A 331 1.18 1.46 22.78
N ASP A 332 2.00 0.44 22.70
CA ASP A 332 3.46 0.59 22.66
C ASP A 332 3.96 1.25 21.35
N ALA A 333 5.09 1.93 21.44
CA ALA A 333 5.66 2.74 20.35
C ALA A 333 5.95 1.91 19.09
N ASP A 334 6.49 0.71 19.24
CA ASP A 334 6.88 -0.12 18.09
C ASP A 334 5.63 -0.62 17.34
N THR A 335 4.59 -1.04 18.07
CA THR A 335 3.29 -1.43 17.48
C THR A 335 2.67 -0.25 16.73
N VAL A 336 2.68 0.95 17.30
CA VAL A 336 2.12 2.14 16.65
C VAL A 336 2.90 2.52 15.40
N ILE A 337 4.22 2.51 15.45
CA ILE A 337 5.07 2.78 14.29
C ILE A 337 4.77 1.78 13.17
N ILE A 338 4.78 0.48 13.49
CA ILE A 338 4.62 -0.55 12.46
C ILE A 338 3.22 -0.57 11.84
N THR A 339 2.18 -0.27 12.62
CA THR A 339 0.81 -0.14 12.09
C THR A 339 0.65 1.10 11.24
N SER A 340 1.29 2.21 11.59
CA SER A 340 1.34 3.41 10.76
C SER A 340 2.07 3.16 9.44
N VAL A 341 3.21 2.45 9.47
CA VAL A 341 3.94 2.03 8.26
C VAL A 341 3.07 1.13 7.38
N ALA A 342 2.41 0.14 7.98
CA ALA A 342 1.55 -0.79 7.27
C ALA A 342 0.36 -0.09 6.60
N ALA A 343 -0.22 0.91 7.26
CA ALA A 343 -1.34 1.70 6.76
C ALA A 343 -0.91 2.66 5.63
N VAL A 344 0.18 3.40 5.83
CA VAL A 344 0.62 4.47 4.90
C VAL A 344 1.44 3.91 3.73
N PHE A 345 2.42 3.04 4.01
CA PHE A 345 3.41 2.60 3.01
C PHE A 345 3.22 1.18 2.50
N SER A 346 2.20 0.47 2.96
CA SER A 346 1.98 -0.93 2.60
C SER A 346 2.94 -1.93 3.28
N PRO A 347 2.71 -3.25 3.12
CA PRO A 347 3.55 -4.31 3.70
C PRO A 347 5.04 -4.24 3.33
N ALA A 348 5.38 -3.69 2.18
CA ALA A 348 6.76 -3.68 1.67
C ALA A 348 7.76 -2.95 2.61
N PHE A 349 7.30 -1.97 3.36
CA PHE A 349 8.14 -1.16 4.26
C PHE A 349 8.20 -1.70 5.70
N VAL A 350 7.36 -2.66 6.05
CA VAL A 350 7.32 -3.25 7.40
C VAL A 350 8.65 -3.86 7.80
N GLY A 351 9.26 -4.67 6.93
CA GLY A 351 10.55 -5.31 7.20
C GLY A 351 11.69 -4.31 7.46
N PRO A 352 11.94 -3.36 6.54
CA PRO A 352 12.94 -2.31 6.74
C PRO A 352 12.77 -1.52 8.05
N ILE A 353 11.54 -1.09 8.36
CA ILE A 353 11.28 -0.33 9.59
C ILE A 353 11.41 -1.19 10.85
N ALA A 354 10.95 -2.44 10.84
CA ALA A 354 11.18 -3.38 11.94
C ALA A 354 12.68 -3.62 12.19
N GLY A 355 13.50 -3.59 11.14
CA GLY A 355 14.96 -3.63 11.24
C GLY A 355 15.53 -2.40 11.95
N VAL A 356 15.03 -1.19 11.67
CA VAL A 356 15.42 0.06 12.35
C VAL A 356 15.01 0.03 13.83
N LEU A 357 13.80 -0.46 14.13
CA LEU A 357 13.29 -0.64 15.49
C LEU A 357 14.02 -1.76 16.26
N LYS A 358 14.79 -2.58 15.58
CA LYS A 358 15.45 -3.80 16.12
C LYS A 358 14.43 -4.77 16.75
N ASN A 359 13.21 -4.77 16.26
CA ASN A 359 12.11 -5.58 16.76
C ASN A 359 11.52 -6.43 15.64
N ARG A 360 11.88 -7.73 15.62
CA ARG A 360 11.40 -8.68 14.60
C ARG A 360 10.04 -9.29 14.93
N GLU A 361 9.60 -9.22 16.18
CA GLU A 361 8.34 -9.84 16.64
C GLU A 361 7.12 -9.17 15.99
N ILE A 362 7.23 -7.86 15.67
CA ILE A 362 6.14 -7.08 15.05
C ILE A 362 6.02 -7.25 13.53
N ILE A 363 6.95 -7.95 12.86
CA ILE A 363 6.96 -8.06 11.38
C ILE A 363 5.68 -8.75 10.89
N VAL A 364 5.31 -9.90 11.48
CA VAL A 364 4.16 -10.68 11.03
C VAL A 364 2.86 -9.89 11.20
N SER A 365 2.68 -9.23 12.35
CA SER A 365 1.50 -8.40 12.61
C SER A 365 1.45 -7.18 11.68
N GLY A 366 2.58 -6.52 11.43
CA GLY A 366 2.69 -5.40 10.50
C GLY A 366 2.37 -5.78 9.06
N LEU A 367 2.98 -6.87 8.56
CA LEU A 367 2.71 -7.38 7.20
C LEU A 367 1.22 -7.71 7.02
N THR A 368 0.63 -8.43 7.98
CA THR A 368 -0.78 -8.81 7.90
C THR A 368 -1.70 -7.58 8.00
N THR A 369 -1.36 -6.60 8.82
CA THR A 369 -2.10 -5.33 8.92
C THR A 369 -2.09 -4.57 7.60
N GLY A 370 -0.95 -4.47 6.92
CA GLY A 370 -0.88 -3.83 5.61
C GLY A 370 -1.72 -4.53 4.55
N LEU A 371 -1.77 -5.87 4.57
CA LEU A 371 -2.66 -6.63 3.68
C LEU A 371 -4.14 -6.39 3.99
N VAL A 372 -4.51 -6.29 5.27
CA VAL A 372 -5.88 -5.88 5.66
C VAL A 372 -6.18 -4.45 5.24
N GLY A 373 -5.17 -3.56 5.30
CA GLY A 373 -5.26 -2.19 4.80
C GLY A 373 -5.70 -2.13 3.33
N TYR A 374 -5.15 -2.99 2.48
CA TYR A 374 -5.58 -3.09 1.07
C TYR A 374 -7.07 -3.40 0.93
N ALA A 375 -7.62 -4.25 1.79
CA ALA A 375 -9.05 -4.57 1.78
C ALA A 375 -9.92 -3.41 2.28
N VAL A 376 -9.53 -2.81 3.41
CA VAL A 376 -10.34 -1.82 4.13
C VAL A 376 -10.28 -0.43 3.45
N GLY A 377 -9.12 -0.04 2.92
CA GLY A 377 -8.87 1.30 2.38
C GLY A 377 -9.82 1.69 1.24
N ASN A 378 -10.15 0.77 0.34
CA ASN A 378 -11.09 1.03 -0.75
C ASN A 378 -12.50 1.37 -0.22
N TYR A 379 -12.99 0.59 0.76
CA TYR A 379 -14.32 0.83 1.33
C TYR A 379 -14.35 2.15 2.09
N LEU A 380 -13.37 2.42 2.94
CA LEU A 380 -13.31 3.65 3.73
C LEU A 380 -13.13 4.89 2.84
N GLY A 381 -12.28 4.79 1.81
CA GLY A 381 -12.06 5.88 0.86
C GLY A 381 -13.32 6.26 0.10
N LEU A 382 -14.00 5.27 -0.49
CA LEU A 382 -15.26 5.50 -1.19
C LEU A 382 -16.38 5.95 -0.25
N ALA A 383 -16.50 5.32 0.93
CA ALA A 383 -17.54 5.70 1.91
C ALA A 383 -17.39 7.16 2.33
N LEU A 384 -16.16 7.61 2.68
CA LEU A 384 -15.94 9.01 3.04
C LEU A 384 -16.18 9.94 1.86
N ALA A 385 -15.69 9.60 0.67
CA ALA A 385 -15.90 10.43 -0.51
C ALA A 385 -17.40 10.69 -0.75
N TYR A 386 -18.22 9.64 -0.79
CA TYR A 386 -19.66 9.78 -1.00
C TYR A 386 -20.39 10.45 0.19
N LEU A 387 -19.85 10.38 1.39
CA LEU A 387 -20.42 11.09 2.54
C LEU A 387 -20.18 12.61 2.45
N LEU A 388 -19.09 13.03 1.79
CA LEU A 388 -18.70 14.42 1.63
C LEU A 388 -19.19 15.04 0.30
N HIS A 389 -19.74 14.23 -0.61
CA HIS A 389 -20.29 14.66 -1.88
C HIS A 389 -21.63 15.36 -1.66
#